data_b1e80ebd96c046f2b47f10b6de9b98af
#
_entry.id   b1e80ebd96c046f2b47f10b6de9b98af
#
_cell.length_a   1.000
_cell.length_b   1.000
_cell.length_c   1.000
_cell.angle_alpha   90.00
_cell.angle_beta   90.00
_cell.angle_gamma   90.00
#
_symmetry.space_group_name_H-M   'P 1'
#
loop_
_entity.id
_entity.type
_entity.pdbx_description
1 polymer ?
#
loop_
_entity_poly.entity_id
_entity_poly.type
_entity_poly.pdbx_seq_one_letter_code
_entity_poly.pdbx_strand_id
1 'polypeptide(L)'
;MMKKYIAIALLSGAFLTSCGEYNRVLKSTDYEYKYEAAKSYFGKGQYNKASTILEELITILKGTEDAQESLYMLAMSYYNQGDYITASHYFTSYYNTYPNGTYTELARFHSGKALFLDTPEPRLDQSSTYNAISELQLFMEYFPGSKRKTEAQLMIFSLQDKLVEKDYLTAKLYYDLGTYTGNASYTADMRVNGNNFLACITTAQNALKDYPYTSMREDISMLLLRAKHKLGSESVLEKKEERMRETIDEYYAFKNEFPESKYMKEVESIYKDASKYVKELNE
;
A
#
# COMPACT_ATOMS: atom_id res chain seq x y z
N MET A 1 -28.03 45.57 -15.36
CA MET A 1 -28.52 44.18 -15.24
C MET A 1 -28.37 43.36 -16.54
N MET A 2 -28.72 43.90 -17.74
CA MET A 2 -28.63 43.20 -19.04
C MET A 2 -27.26 42.58 -19.34
N LYS A 3 -26.13 43.25 -19.06
CA LYS A 3 -24.78 42.73 -19.36
C LYS A 3 -24.45 41.41 -18.63
N LYS A 4 -25.02 41.19 -17.43
CA LYS A 4 -24.82 39.92 -16.68
C LYS A 4 -25.57 38.74 -17.32
N TYR A 5 -26.77 38.98 -17.85
CA TYR A 5 -27.55 37.93 -18.52
C TYR A 5 -26.97 37.56 -19.90
N ILE A 6 -26.35 38.51 -20.62
CA ILE A 6 -25.64 38.25 -21.87
C ILE A 6 -24.39 37.39 -21.62
N ALA A 7 -23.64 37.64 -20.54
CA ALA A 7 -22.48 36.82 -20.18
C ALA A 7 -22.88 35.38 -19.79
N ILE A 8 -23.99 35.21 -19.07
CA ILE A 8 -24.53 33.90 -18.71
C ILE A 8 -25.04 33.13 -19.93
N ALA A 9 -25.72 33.81 -20.85
CA ALA A 9 -26.21 33.22 -22.11
C ALA A 9 -25.07 32.80 -23.05
N LEU A 10 -23.96 33.56 -23.09
CA LEU A 10 -22.75 33.20 -23.84
C LEU A 10 -21.99 32.00 -23.24
N LEU A 11 -21.94 31.91 -21.91
CA LEU A 11 -21.36 30.74 -21.24
C LEU A 11 -22.20 29.46 -21.45
N SER A 12 -23.53 29.53 -21.38
CA SER A 12 -24.41 28.39 -21.61
C SER A 12 -24.40 27.91 -23.07
N GLY A 13 -24.22 28.80 -24.05
CA GLY A 13 -24.07 28.44 -25.45
C GLY A 13 -22.81 27.63 -25.78
N ALA A 14 -21.72 27.88 -25.07
CA ALA A 14 -20.45 27.17 -25.28
C ALA A 14 -20.51 25.69 -24.83
N PHE A 15 -21.35 25.35 -23.87
CA PHE A 15 -21.51 23.94 -23.39
C PHE A 15 -22.36 23.09 -24.37
N LEU A 16 -23.27 23.66 -25.12
CA LEU A 16 -24.15 22.91 -26.03
C LEU A 16 -23.45 22.48 -27.33
N THR A 17 -22.43 23.22 -27.79
CA THR A 17 -21.69 22.89 -29.02
C THR A 17 -20.71 21.74 -28.83
N SER A 18 -20.13 21.56 -27.63
CA SER A 18 -19.16 20.49 -27.31
C SER A 18 -19.78 19.08 -27.37
N CYS A 19 -21.06 18.93 -27.02
CA CYS A 19 -21.74 17.64 -27.02
C CYS A 19 -22.05 17.13 -28.44
N GLY A 20 -22.34 18.04 -29.36
CA GLY A 20 -22.60 17.71 -30.78
C GLY A 20 -21.37 17.22 -31.53
N GLU A 21 -20.19 17.81 -31.25
CA GLU A 21 -18.93 17.43 -31.88
C GLU A 21 -18.49 16.02 -31.42
N TYR A 22 -18.54 15.75 -30.14
CA TYR A 22 -18.17 14.43 -29.59
C TYR A 22 -19.05 13.32 -30.18
N ASN A 23 -20.36 13.52 -30.23
CA ASN A 23 -21.27 12.53 -30.82
C ASN A 23 -20.99 12.29 -32.32
N ARG A 24 -20.54 13.32 -33.06
CA ARG A 24 -20.12 13.18 -34.46
C ARG A 24 -18.84 12.30 -34.54
N VAL A 25 -17.88 12.51 -33.67
CA VAL A 25 -16.67 11.66 -33.60
C VAL A 25 -17.05 10.21 -33.32
N LEU A 26 -17.88 9.95 -32.32
CA LEU A 26 -18.29 8.58 -31.96
C LEU A 26 -18.96 7.82 -33.11
N LYS A 27 -19.79 8.52 -33.91
CA LYS A 27 -20.53 7.97 -35.07
C LYS A 27 -19.71 7.90 -36.35
N SER A 28 -18.52 8.49 -36.38
CA SER A 28 -17.65 8.47 -37.56
C SER A 28 -17.14 7.05 -37.84
N THR A 29 -17.00 6.72 -39.11
CA THR A 29 -16.30 5.54 -39.61
C THR A 29 -14.88 5.86 -40.06
N ASP A 30 -14.48 7.13 -40.00
CA ASP A 30 -13.13 7.60 -40.28
C ASP A 30 -12.27 7.43 -39.01
N TYR A 31 -11.42 6.40 -38.99
CA TYR A 31 -10.58 6.03 -37.83
C TYR A 31 -9.41 6.98 -37.63
N GLU A 32 -8.89 7.62 -38.67
CA GLU A 32 -7.87 8.64 -38.55
C GLU A 32 -8.45 9.90 -37.88
N TYR A 33 -9.65 10.33 -38.33
CA TYR A 33 -10.37 11.42 -37.64
C TYR A 33 -10.67 11.10 -36.17
N LYS A 34 -11.09 9.87 -35.86
CA LYS A 34 -11.27 9.41 -34.45
C LYS A 34 -9.98 9.48 -33.65
N TYR A 35 -8.88 9.04 -34.24
CA TYR A 35 -7.58 9.03 -33.56
C TYR A 35 -7.11 10.45 -33.23
N GLU A 36 -7.14 11.37 -34.17
CA GLU A 36 -6.79 12.76 -33.93
C GLU A 36 -7.74 13.44 -32.91
N ALA A 37 -9.02 13.11 -32.94
CA ALA A 37 -9.97 13.59 -31.95
C ALA A 37 -9.63 13.01 -30.52
N ALA A 38 -9.28 11.76 -30.43
CA ALA A 38 -8.86 11.14 -29.16
C ALA A 38 -7.61 11.81 -28.58
N LYS A 39 -6.58 12.08 -29.41
CA LYS A 39 -5.39 12.85 -29.04
C LYS A 39 -5.75 14.26 -28.54
N SER A 40 -6.66 14.95 -29.27
CA SER A 40 -7.13 16.28 -28.87
C SER A 40 -7.86 16.26 -27.53
N TYR A 41 -8.75 15.28 -27.28
CA TYR A 41 -9.44 15.13 -25.99
C TYR A 41 -8.46 14.78 -24.86
N PHE A 42 -7.52 13.89 -25.12
CA PHE A 42 -6.46 13.54 -24.17
C PHE A 42 -5.61 14.76 -23.79
N GLY A 43 -5.13 15.52 -24.78
CA GLY A 43 -4.34 16.74 -24.54
C GLY A 43 -5.10 17.85 -23.81
N LYS A 44 -6.44 17.86 -23.90
CA LYS A 44 -7.33 18.79 -23.15
C LYS A 44 -7.71 18.25 -21.75
N GLY A 45 -7.20 17.11 -21.32
CA GLY A 45 -7.55 16.47 -20.04
C GLY A 45 -8.97 15.89 -20.01
N GLN A 46 -9.63 15.73 -21.16
CA GLN A 46 -10.97 15.14 -21.27
C GLN A 46 -10.87 13.60 -21.37
N TYR A 47 -10.27 12.99 -20.36
CA TYR A 47 -9.85 11.58 -20.37
C TYR A 47 -10.99 10.60 -20.59
N ASN A 48 -12.20 10.88 -20.07
CA ASN A 48 -13.39 10.05 -20.31
C ASN A 48 -13.76 9.97 -21.79
N LYS A 49 -13.67 11.10 -22.52
CA LYS A 49 -13.96 11.13 -23.95
C LYS A 49 -12.86 10.43 -24.75
N ALA A 50 -11.60 10.66 -24.34
CA ALA A 50 -10.45 10.02 -24.98
C ALA A 50 -10.50 8.50 -24.82
N SER A 51 -10.71 7.99 -23.59
CA SER A 51 -10.77 6.54 -23.32
C SER A 51 -11.87 5.84 -24.11
N THR A 52 -13.08 6.41 -24.16
CA THR A 52 -14.20 5.82 -24.92
C THR A 52 -13.88 5.68 -26.43
N ILE A 53 -13.19 6.65 -27.03
CA ILE A 53 -12.79 6.57 -28.44
C ILE A 53 -11.63 5.57 -28.61
N LEU A 54 -10.64 5.60 -27.69
CA LEU A 54 -9.46 4.75 -27.75
C LEU A 54 -9.78 3.27 -27.55
N GLU A 55 -10.78 2.91 -26.75
CA GLU A 55 -11.24 1.52 -26.56
C GLU A 55 -11.65 0.86 -27.89
N GLU A 56 -12.32 1.60 -28.77
CA GLU A 56 -12.64 1.12 -30.11
C GLU A 56 -11.36 1.05 -30.97
N LEU A 57 -10.52 2.09 -30.91
CA LEU A 57 -9.36 2.24 -31.78
C LEU A 57 -8.25 1.22 -31.52
N ILE A 58 -7.99 0.82 -30.26
CA ILE A 58 -6.91 -0.16 -29.96
C ILE A 58 -7.10 -1.50 -30.67
N THR A 59 -8.34 -1.86 -30.99
CA THR A 59 -8.65 -3.09 -31.73
C THR A 59 -8.43 -2.91 -33.22
N ILE A 60 -8.82 -1.75 -33.73
CA ILE A 60 -8.81 -1.42 -35.17
C ILE A 60 -7.40 -1.09 -35.65
N LEU A 61 -6.67 -0.31 -34.85
CA LEU A 61 -5.31 0.14 -35.19
C LEU A 61 -4.22 -0.93 -34.97
N LYS A 62 -4.59 -2.13 -34.54
CA LYS A 62 -3.63 -3.21 -34.27
C LYS A 62 -2.76 -3.50 -35.49
N GLY A 63 -1.44 -3.35 -35.32
CA GLY A 63 -0.46 -3.52 -36.40
C GLY A 63 -0.12 -2.25 -37.16
N THR A 64 -0.72 -1.10 -36.85
CA THR A 64 -0.34 0.20 -37.40
C THR A 64 0.68 0.92 -36.54
N GLU A 65 1.26 2.02 -37.05
CA GLU A 65 2.19 2.87 -36.29
C GLU A 65 1.54 3.51 -35.07
N ASP A 66 0.25 3.86 -35.15
CA ASP A 66 -0.53 4.52 -34.12
C ASP A 66 -0.99 3.57 -32.98
N ALA A 67 -0.89 2.28 -33.18
CA ALA A 67 -1.35 1.26 -32.23
C ALA A 67 -0.71 1.39 -30.82
N GLN A 68 0.60 1.66 -30.79
CA GLN A 68 1.35 1.81 -29.53
C GLN A 68 0.91 3.06 -28.76
N GLU A 69 0.84 4.20 -29.45
CA GLU A 69 0.43 5.46 -28.83
C GLU A 69 -1.01 5.39 -28.34
N SER A 70 -1.92 4.80 -29.14
CA SER A 70 -3.33 4.63 -28.76
C SER A 70 -3.48 3.80 -27.48
N LEU A 71 -2.78 2.68 -27.37
CA LEU A 71 -2.87 1.81 -26.19
C LEU A 71 -2.27 2.49 -24.94
N TYR A 72 -1.16 3.21 -25.10
CA TYR A 72 -0.56 3.96 -24.01
C TYR A 72 -1.44 5.14 -23.56
N MET A 73 -2.02 5.89 -24.50
CA MET A 73 -2.96 6.97 -24.19
C MET A 73 -4.22 6.45 -23.50
N LEU A 74 -4.72 5.27 -23.88
CA LEU A 74 -5.85 4.63 -23.22
C LEU A 74 -5.53 4.34 -21.76
N ALA A 75 -4.39 3.68 -21.49
CA ALA A 75 -3.93 3.40 -20.14
C ALA A 75 -3.77 4.69 -19.31
N MET A 76 -3.14 5.73 -19.89
CA MET A 76 -2.99 7.04 -19.24
C MET A 76 -4.33 7.75 -19.02
N SER A 77 -5.31 7.53 -19.89
CA SER A 77 -6.64 8.12 -19.72
C SER A 77 -7.33 7.54 -18.48
N TYR A 78 -7.30 6.24 -18.30
CA TYR A 78 -7.84 5.60 -17.08
C TYR A 78 -7.05 6.00 -15.83
N TYR A 79 -5.71 6.07 -15.92
CA TYR A 79 -4.88 6.54 -14.82
C TYR A 79 -5.27 7.94 -14.33
N ASN A 80 -5.48 8.87 -15.27
CA ASN A 80 -5.88 10.23 -14.92
C ASN A 80 -7.36 10.37 -14.50
N GLN A 81 -8.19 9.37 -14.78
CA GLN A 81 -9.55 9.26 -14.25
C GLN A 81 -9.60 8.70 -12.83
N GLY A 82 -8.47 8.17 -12.31
CA GLY A 82 -8.40 7.48 -11.01
C GLY A 82 -8.84 6.02 -11.06
N ASP A 83 -9.13 5.47 -12.25
CA ASP A 83 -9.39 4.04 -12.43
C ASP A 83 -8.05 3.30 -12.58
N TYR A 84 -7.38 3.10 -11.45
CA TYR A 84 -6.03 2.57 -11.41
C TYR A 84 -5.96 1.09 -11.77
N ILE A 85 -6.98 0.31 -11.46
CA ILE A 85 -7.07 -1.11 -11.82
C ILE A 85 -7.09 -1.26 -13.35
N THR A 86 -8.02 -0.56 -14.01
CA THR A 86 -8.15 -0.58 -15.48
C THR A 86 -6.89 -0.01 -16.13
N ALA A 87 -6.32 1.06 -15.58
CA ALA A 87 -5.06 1.64 -16.06
C ALA A 87 -3.91 0.63 -16.02
N SER A 88 -3.72 -0.05 -14.88
CA SER A 88 -2.68 -1.08 -14.73
C SER A 88 -2.86 -2.22 -15.72
N HIS A 89 -4.10 -2.66 -15.97
CA HIS A 89 -4.41 -3.67 -16.98
C HIS A 89 -3.96 -3.24 -18.38
N TYR A 90 -4.27 -2.01 -18.82
CA TYR A 90 -3.86 -1.53 -20.13
C TYR A 90 -2.37 -1.25 -20.22
N PHE A 91 -1.71 -0.79 -19.16
CA PHE A 91 -0.24 -0.68 -19.12
C PHE A 91 0.42 -2.05 -19.24
N THR A 92 -0.11 -3.06 -18.56
CA THR A 92 0.36 -4.46 -18.66
C THR A 92 0.18 -4.99 -20.08
N SER A 93 -0.98 -4.75 -20.68
CA SER A 93 -1.24 -5.09 -22.07
C SER A 93 -0.25 -4.41 -23.01
N TYR A 94 0.10 -3.14 -22.75
CA TYR A 94 1.07 -2.41 -23.55
C TYR A 94 2.46 -3.09 -23.55
N TYR A 95 3.08 -3.28 -22.40
CA TYR A 95 4.45 -3.80 -22.38
C TYR A 95 4.55 -5.28 -22.75
N ASN A 96 3.46 -6.05 -22.64
CA ASN A 96 3.39 -7.42 -23.14
C ASN A 96 3.28 -7.47 -24.67
N THR A 97 2.53 -6.53 -25.27
CA THR A 97 2.33 -6.45 -26.72
C THR A 97 3.54 -5.82 -27.41
N TYR A 98 4.13 -4.81 -26.77
CA TYR A 98 5.26 -4.04 -27.32
C TYR A 98 6.45 -4.04 -26.35
N PRO A 99 7.16 -5.18 -26.17
CA PRO A 99 8.25 -5.29 -25.19
C PRO A 99 9.43 -4.35 -25.46
N ASN A 100 9.61 -3.93 -26.72
CA ASN A 100 10.62 -2.96 -27.16
C ASN A 100 9.98 -1.63 -27.63
N GLY A 101 8.75 -1.36 -27.25
CA GLY A 101 8.01 -0.16 -27.64
C GLY A 101 8.53 1.11 -26.98
N THR A 102 8.21 2.26 -27.60
CA THR A 102 8.67 3.59 -27.15
C THR A 102 8.28 3.88 -25.69
N TYR A 103 7.12 3.38 -25.23
CA TYR A 103 6.59 3.66 -23.90
C TYR A 103 6.72 2.48 -22.92
N THR A 104 7.48 1.42 -23.25
CA THR A 104 7.53 0.18 -22.45
C THR A 104 8.04 0.42 -21.03
N GLU A 105 9.12 1.20 -20.88
CA GLU A 105 9.61 1.62 -19.55
C GLU A 105 8.54 2.40 -18.77
N LEU A 106 7.90 3.36 -19.43
CA LEU A 106 6.85 4.18 -18.82
C LEU A 106 5.63 3.35 -18.45
N ALA A 107 5.21 2.44 -19.32
CA ALA A 107 4.06 1.58 -19.08
C ALA A 107 4.29 0.66 -17.88
N ARG A 108 5.48 0.01 -17.76
CA ARG A 108 5.80 -0.78 -16.56
C ARG A 108 5.82 0.07 -15.29
N PHE A 109 6.43 1.24 -15.34
CA PHE A 109 6.45 2.13 -14.19
C PHE A 109 5.05 2.57 -13.79
N HIS A 110 4.21 2.99 -14.76
CA HIS A 110 2.85 3.44 -14.46
C HIS A 110 1.90 2.29 -14.07
N SER A 111 2.14 1.05 -14.53
CA SER A 111 1.42 -0.12 -14.04
C SER A 111 1.64 -0.29 -12.53
N GLY A 112 2.89 -0.34 -12.09
CA GLY A 112 3.22 -0.43 -10.66
C GLY A 112 2.72 0.77 -9.85
N LYS A 113 2.82 1.98 -10.40
CA LYS A 113 2.34 3.21 -9.74
C LYS A 113 0.81 3.25 -9.63
N ALA A 114 0.07 2.76 -10.63
CA ALA A 114 -1.38 2.64 -10.58
C ALA A 114 -1.80 1.66 -9.48
N LEU A 115 -1.19 0.48 -9.43
CA LEU A 115 -1.44 -0.48 -8.34
C LEU A 115 -1.08 0.09 -6.96
N PHE A 116 0.01 0.85 -6.84
CA PHE A 116 0.37 1.56 -5.61
C PHE A 116 -0.75 2.49 -5.13
N LEU A 117 -1.34 3.27 -6.05
CA LEU A 117 -2.42 4.22 -5.75
C LEU A 117 -3.74 3.52 -5.39
N ASP A 118 -3.94 2.28 -5.87
CA ASP A 118 -5.15 1.49 -5.60
C ASP A 118 -5.06 0.65 -4.31
N THR A 119 -3.92 0.64 -3.64
CA THR A 119 -3.78 -0.18 -2.43
C THR A 119 -4.70 0.27 -1.29
N PRO A 120 -5.39 -0.65 -0.60
CA PRO A 120 -6.32 -0.33 0.47
C PRO A 120 -5.62 0.11 1.75
N GLU A 121 -6.41 0.51 2.75
CA GLU A 121 -5.93 0.78 4.10
C GLU A 121 -5.33 -0.48 4.76
N PRO A 122 -4.39 -0.33 5.73
CA PRO A 122 -3.66 -1.46 6.34
C PRO A 122 -4.56 -2.55 6.95
N ARG A 123 -5.74 -2.20 7.46
CA ARG A 123 -6.66 -3.14 8.13
C ARG A 123 -7.39 -4.09 7.18
N LEU A 124 -7.41 -3.75 5.89
CA LEU A 124 -8.10 -4.53 4.86
C LEU A 124 -7.18 -5.64 4.31
N ASP A 125 -7.69 -6.40 3.34
CA ASP A 125 -6.88 -7.37 2.61
C ASP A 125 -5.76 -6.67 1.84
N GLN A 126 -4.53 -7.17 1.93
CA GLN A 126 -3.35 -6.57 1.36
C GLN A 126 -2.84 -7.28 0.09
N SER A 127 -3.64 -8.13 -0.54
CA SER A 127 -3.25 -8.84 -1.77
C SER A 127 -2.85 -7.86 -2.88
N SER A 128 -3.56 -6.74 -3.04
CA SER A 128 -3.21 -5.69 -4.00
C SER A 128 -1.90 -4.98 -3.65
N THR A 129 -1.57 -4.84 -2.36
CA THR A 129 -0.29 -4.26 -1.90
C THR A 129 0.89 -5.15 -2.31
N TYR A 130 0.78 -6.47 -2.14
CA TYR A 130 1.82 -7.40 -2.63
C TYR A 130 1.96 -7.37 -4.15
N ASN A 131 0.86 -7.27 -4.89
CA ASN A 131 0.89 -7.12 -6.34
C ASN A 131 1.59 -5.83 -6.78
N ALA A 132 1.32 -4.72 -6.10
CA ALA A 132 1.97 -3.44 -6.38
C ALA A 132 3.50 -3.50 -6.12
N ILE A 133 3.91 -4.12 -5.00
CA ILE A 133 5.33 -4.34 -4.70
C ILE A 133 6.00 -5.18 -5.79
N SER A 134 5.38 -6.29 -6.18
CA SER A 134 5.91 -7.18 -7.22
C SER A 134 6.09 -6.46 -8.55
N GLU A 135 5.10 -5.68 -8.98
CA GLU A 135 5.14 -4.95 -10.26
C GLU A 135 6.23 -3.86 -10.26
N LEU A 136 6.38 -3.14 -9.14
CA LEU A 136 7.45 -2.14 -8.97
C LEU A 136 8.85 -2.78 -8.92
N GLN A 137 8.99 -3.96 -8.31
CA GLN A 137 10.24 -4.73 -8.31
C GLN A 137 10.61 -5.18 -9.71
N LEU A 138 9.66 -5.75 -10.45
CA LEU A 138 9.86 -6.12 -11.86
C LEU A 138 10.25 -4.91 -12.73
N PHE A 139 9.63 -3.74 -12.50
CA PHE A 139 10.07 -2.52 -13.19
C PHE A 139 11.55 -2.22 -12.93
N MET A 140 11.99 -2.28 -11.67
CA MET A 140 13.39 -1.99 -11.30
C MET A 140 14.37 -3.03 -11.85
N GLU A 141 13.93 -4.28 -11.99
CA GLU A 141 14.72 -5.38 -12.57
C GLU A 141 14.90 -5.20 -14.08
N TYR A 142 13.82 -4.91 -14.81
CA TYR A 142 13.86 -4.71 -16.26
C TYR A 142 14.55 -3.41 -16.67
N PHE A 143 14.47 -2.36 -15.82
CA PHE A 143 15.01 -1.03 -16.11
C PHE A 143 15.93 -0.52 -14.98
N PRO A 144 17.07 -1.21 -14.71
CA PRO A 144 17.96 -0.87 -13.59
C PRO A 144 18.60 0.53 -13.71
N GLY A 145 18.70 1.07 -14.93
CA GLY A 145 19.22 2.40 -15.25
C GLY A 145 18.14 3.50 -15.31
N SER A 146 16.87 3.18 -15.03
CA SER A 146 15.79 4.16 -15.11
C SER A 146 15.95 5.31 -14.11
N LYS A 147 15.66 6.52 -14.55
CA LYS A 147 15.58 7.71 -13.68
C LYS A 147 14.45 7.60 -12.66
N ARG A 148 13.46 6.70 -12.88
CA ARG A 148 12.32 6.45 -11.99
C ARG A 148 12.57 5.39 -10.94
N LYS A 149 13.74 4.76 -10.95
CA LYS A 149 14.11 3.70 -10.00
C LYS A 149 13.97 4.15 -8.54
N THR A 150 14.45 5.35 -8.22
CA THR A 150 14.36 5.89 -6.86
C THR A 150 12.90 6.10 -6.44
N GLU A 151 12.04 6.60 -7.34
CA GLU A 151 10.62 6.77 -7.05
C GLU A 151 9.94 5.42 -6.82
N ALA A 152 10.23 4.41 -7.65
CA ALA A 152 9.71 3.06 -7.48
C ALA A 152 10.15 2.44 -6.15
N GLN A 153 11.42 2.62 -5.76
CA GLN A 153 11.94 2.13 -4.48
C GLN A 153 11.24 2.78 -3.28
N LEU A 154 10.98 4.08 -3.33
CA LEU A 154 10.25 4.79 -2.28
C LEU A 154 8.80 4.31 -2.15
N MET A 155 8.14 4.04 -3.29
CA MET A 155 6.81 3.43 -3.27
C MET A 155 6.82 2.03 -2.64
N ILE A 156 7.82 1.20 -2.94
CA ILE A 156 7.99 -0.13 -2.32
C ILE A 156 8.15 0.00 -0.80
N PHE A 157 8.99 0.91 -0.32
CA PHE A 157 9.16 1.13 1.12
C PHE A 157 7.85 1.57 1.79
N SER A 158 7.10 2.49 1.16
CA SER A 158 5.78 2.92 1.66
C SER A 158 4.77 1.76 1.72
N LEU A 159 4.79 0.86 0.74
CA LEU A 159 3.94 -0.33 0.73
C LEU A 159 4.36 -1.35 1.81
N GLN A 160 5.66 -1.52 2.02
CA GLN A 160 6.19 -2.36 3.10
C GLN A 160 5.79 -1.81 4.47
N ASP A 161 5.91 -0.50 4.70
CA ASP A 161 5.44 0.14 5.94
C ASP A 161 3.93 -0.06 6.16
N LYS A 162 3.11 -0.05 5.08
CA LYS A 162 1.68 -0.37 5.16
C LYS A 162 1.43 -1.81 5.64
N LEU A 163 2.21 -2.78 5.16
CA LEU A 163 2.14 -4.18 5.61
C LEU A 163 2.56 -4.30 7.09
N VAL A 164 3.62 -3.61 7.46
CA VAL A 164 4.08 -3.55 8.85
C VAL A 164 3.04 -2.91 9.76
N GLU A 165 2.37 -1.86 9.31
CA GLU A 165 1.27 -1.24 10.07
C GLU A 165 0.14 -2.25 10.33
N LYS A 166 -0.21 -3.09 9.35
CA LYS A 166 -1.16 -4.19 9.55
C LYS A 166 -0.71 -5.15 10.66
N ASP A 167 0.55 -5.56 10.60
CA ASP A 167 1.11 -6.48 11.60
C ASP A 167 1.17 -5.83 12.99
N TYR A 168 1.54 -4.55 13.07
CA TYR A 168 1.51 -3.79 14.32
C TYR A 168 0.09 -3.70 14.89
N LEU A 169 -0.91 -3.36 14.07
CA LEU A 169 -2.31 -3.29 14.50
C LEU A 169 -2.82 -4.66 14.97
N THR A 170 -2.39 -5.74 14.33
CA THR A 170 -2.72 -7.11 14.72
C THR A 170 -2.05 -7.47 16.07
N ALA A 171 -0.75 -7.19 16.21
CA ALA A 171 -0.03 -7.39 17.47
C ALA A 171 -0.64 -6.57 18.61
N LYS A 172 -0.98 -5.31 18.33
CA LYS A 172 -1.64 -4.43 19.30
C LYS A 172 -3.00 -4.96 19.72
N LEU A 173 -3.80 -5.49 18.79
CA LEU A 173 -5.08 -6.13 19.13
C LEU A 173 -4.87 -7.31 20.08
N TYR A 174 -3.90 -8.17 19.82
CA TYR A 174 -3.56 -9.26 20.73
C TYR A 174 -3.10 -8.76 22.11
N TYR A 175 -2.31 -7.70 22.15
CA TYR A 175 -1.90 -7.07 23.40
C TYR A 175 -3.11 -6.54 24.19
N ASP A 176 -4.01 -5.83 23.52
CA ASP A 176 -5.20 -5.23 24.13
C ASP A 176 -6.21 -6.31 24.62
N LEU A 177 -6.26 -7.46 23.94
CA LEU A 177 -7.04 -8.63 24.40
C LEU A 177 -6.43 -9.30 25.63
N GLY A 178 -5.11 -9.27 25.79
CA GLY A 178 -4.43 -9.82 26.97
C GLY A 178 -4.78 -11.28 27.24
N THR A 179 -5.37 -11.56 28.40
CA THR A 179 -5.81 -12.90 28.82
C THR A 179 -7.27 -13.20 28.46
N TYR A 180 -7.95 -12.31 27.70
CA TYR A 180 -9.32 -12.54 27.29
C TYR A 180 -9.43 -13.69 26.29
N THR A 181 -10.21 -14.71 26.63
CA THR A 181 -10.40 -15.94 25.84
C THR A 181 -11.76 -16.04 25.16
N GLY A 182 -12.50 -14.93 25.10
CA GLY A 182 -13.87 -14.92 24.55
C GLY A 182 -14.88 -15.58 25.49
N ASN A 183 -16.07 -15.90 24.96
CA ASN A 183 -17.10 -16.63 25.72
C ASN A 183 -16.75 -18.12 25.80
N ALA A 184 -15.70 -18.47 26.51
CA ALA A 184 -15.20 -19.83 26.70
C ALA A 184 -16.19 -20.76 27.44
N SER A 185 -17.38 -20.26 27.83
CA SER A 185 -18.42 -21.03 28.54
C SER A 185 -19.07 -22.13 27.70
N TYR A 186 -18.76 -22.23 26.40
CA TYR A 186 -19.37 -23.20 25.51
C TYR A 186 -18.46 -24.36 25.06
N THR A 187 -17.18 -24.37 25.44
CA THR A 187 -16.27 -25.46 25.06
C THR A 187 -15.72 -26.14 26.33
N ALA A 188 -16.05 -27.41 26.50
CA ALA A 188 -15.62 -28.24 27.65
C ALA A 188 -14.10 -28.49 27.71
N ASP A 189 -13.31 -28.01 26.78
CA ASP A 189 -11.86 -28.15 26.74
C ASP A 189 -11.17 -26.81 26.99
N MET A 190 -11.28 -26.33 28.21
CA MET A 190 -10.71 -25.09 28.71
C MET A 190 -9.19 -25.10 28.91
N ARG A 191 -8.45 -26.07 28.36
CA ARG A 191 -6.98 -26.15 28.48
C ARG A 191 -6.24 -25.39 27.40
N VAL A 192 -6.91 -24.84 26.41
CA VAL A 192 -6.30 -23.90 25.46
C VAL A 192 -6.25 -22.54 26.17
N ASN A 193 -5.23 -22.33 26.98
CA ASN A 193 -4.89 -21.01 27.50
C ASN A 193 -4.60 -20.06 26.33
N GLY A 194 -5.63 -19.38 25.86
CA GLY A 194 -5.49 -18.29 24.89
C GLY A 194 -4.74 -17.14 25.55
N ASN A 195 -3.41 -17.21 25.56
CA ASN A 195 -2.60 -16.10 26.02
C ASN A 195 -2.27 -15.22 24.81
N ASN A 196 -3.06 -14.17 24.62
CA ASN A 196 -2.89 -13.25 23.49
C ASN A 196 -1.58 -12.46 23.55
N PHE A 197 -0.93 -12.35 24.73
CA PHE A 197 0.42 -11.78 24.81
C PHE A 197 1.46 -12.62 24.06
N LEU A 198 1.33 -13.95 24.03
CA LEU A 198 2.20 -14.79 23.18
C LEU A 198 1.96 -14.53 21.69
N ALA A 199 0.70 -14.40 21.28
CA ALA A 199 0.37 -14.05 19.90
C ALA A 199 0.92 -12.67 19.52
N CYS A 200 0.79 -11.68 20.42
CA CYS A 200 1.39 -10.35 20.25
C CYS A 200 2.90 -10.43 20.07
N ILE A 201 3.61 -11.15 20.94
CA ILE A 201 5.07 -11.34 20.89
C ILE A 201 5.48 -11.94 19.55
N THR A 202 4.83 -13.05 19.15
CA THR A 202 5.15 -13.73 17.89
C THR A 202 4.92 -12.82 16.68
N THR A 203 3.77 -12.11 16.64
CA THR A 203 3.46 -11.20 15.53
C THR A 203 4.45 -10.03 15.46
N ALA A 204 4.78 -9.42 16.60
CA ALA A 204 5.75 -8.33 16.67
C ALA A 204 7.16 -8.76 16.24
N GLN A 205 7.61 -9.94 16.70
CA GLN A 205 8.91 -10.51 16.32
C GLN A 205 8.99 -10.81 14.82
N ASN A 206 7.92 -11.37 14.23
CA ASN A 206 7.87 -11.64 12.80
C ASN A 206 7.93 -10.32 12.00
N ALA A 207 7.17 -9.30 12.40
CA ALA A 207 7.20 -8.00 11.74
C ALA A 207 8.60 -7.36 11.76
N LEU A 208 9.30 -7.41 12.91
CA LEU A 208 10.67 -6.89 13.04
C LEU A 208 11.69 -7.67 12.21
N LYS A 209 11.47 -8.98 12.05
CA LYS A 209 12.33 -9.86 11.25
C LYS A 209 12.11 -9.67 9.75
N ASP A 210 10.86 -9.60 9.32
CA ASP A 210 10.50 -9.55 7.90
C ASP A 210 10.72 -8.14 7.33
N TYR A 211 10.62 -7.10 8.17
CA TYR A 211 10.78 -5.69 7.79
C TYR A 211 11.81 -4.96 8.70
N PRO A 212 13.09 -5.30 8.62
CA PRO A 212 14.11 -4.80 9.56
C PRO A 212 14.35 -3.29 9.48
N TYR A 213 13.98 -2.65 8.37
CA TYR A 213 14.19 -1.21 8.12
C TYR A 213 12.90 -0.38 8.19
N THR A 214 11.83 -0.94 8.78
CA THR A 214 10.56 -0.21 8.91
C THR A 214 10.69 1.03 9.78
N SER A 215 9.97 2.08 9.43
CA SER A 215 9.85 3.31 10.24
C SER A 215 9.16 3.06 11.59
N MET A 216 8.39 1.95 11.72
CA MET A 216 7.64 1.58 12.94
C MET A 216 8.45 0.73 13.92
N ARG A 217 9.74 0.53 13.68
CA ARG A 217 10.59 -0.40 14.44
C ARG A 217 10.59 -0.11 15.94
N GLU A 218 10.71 1.16 16.34
CA GLU A 218 10.66 1.58 17.74
C GLU A 218 9.32 1.24 18.41
N ASP A 219 8.20 1.56 17.76
CA ASP A 219 6.86 1.33 18.31
C ASP A 219 6.55 -0.17 18.43
N ILE A 220 6.99 -1.00 17.47
CA ILE A 220 6.84 -2.47 17.52
C ILE A 220 7.71 -3.07 18.63
N SER A 221 8.97 -2.64 18.76
CA SER A 221 9.87 -3.10 19.81
C SER A 221 9.35 -2.74 21.19
N MET A 222 8.77 -1.54 21.33
CA MET A 222 8.10 -1.15 22.59
C MET A 222 6.88 -2.03 22.91
N LEU A 223 6.06 -2.34 21.90
CA LEU A 223 4.91 -3.23 22.07
C LEU A 223 5.37 -4.64 22.46
N LEU A 224 6.44 -5.14 21.85
CA LEU A 224 7.07 -6.44 22.20
C LEU A 224 7.53 -6.47 23.65
N LEU A 225 8.24 -5.43 24.11
CA LEU A 225 8.69 -5.31 25.50
C LEU A 225 7.49 -5.29 26.48
N ARG A 226 6.45 -4.52 26.18
CA ARG A 226 5.21 -4.49 26.98
C ARG A 226 4.55 -5.85 27.05
N ALA A 227 4.47 -6.56 25.93
CA ALA A 227 3.82 -7.88 25.86
C ALA A 227 4.60 -8.93 26.65
N LYS A 228 5.93 -8.95 26.58
CA LYS A 228 6.77 -9.84 27.39
C LYS A 228 6.61 -9.56 28.89
N HIS A 229 6.64 -8.28 29.29
CA HIS A 229 6.43 -7.88 30.68
C HIS A 229 5.06 -8.32 31.21
N LYS A 230 3.98 -8.10 30.43
CA LYS A 230 2.63 -8.55 30.80
C LYS A 230 2.53 -10.07 30.89
N LEU A 231 3.10 -10.79 29.92
CA LEU A 231 3.18 -12.24 29.93
C LEU A 231 3.88 -12.76 31.20
N GLY A 232 5.00 -12.13 31.58
CA GLY A 232 5.74 -12.48 32.80
C GLY A 232 4.96 -12.17 34.07
N SER A 233 4.36 -10.97 34.17
CA SER A 233 3.64 -10.53 35.37
C SER A 233 2.38 -11.37 35.67
N GLU A 234 1.70 -11.83 34.61
CA GLU A 234 0.47 -12.63 34.72
C GLU A 234 0.72 -14.15 34.67
N SER A 235 1.99 -14.57 34.73
CA SER A 235 2.38 -16.00 34.74
C SER A 235 2.25 -16.65 36.08
N VAL A 236 2.09 -17.98 36.03
CA VAL A 236 2.25 -18.84 37.22
C VAL A 236 3.69 -18.76 37.76
N LEU A 237 3.87 -19.02 39.06
CA LEU A 237 5.16 -18.82 39.75
C LEU A 237 6.31 -19.57 39.08
N GLU A 238 6.06 -20.80 38.62
CA GLU A 238 7.08 -21.67 38.01
C GLU A 238 7.66 -21.09 36.71
N LYS A 239 6.91 -20.23 35.99
CA LYS A 239 7.35 -19.61 34.71
C LYS A 239 7.69 -18.14 34.85
N LYS A 240 7.40 -17.56 36.02
CA LYS A 240 7.49 -16.09 36.18
C LYS A 240 8.92 -15.60 36.07
N GLU A 241 9.86 -16.25 36.73
CA GLU A 241 11.27 -15.87 36.71
C GLU A 241 11.84 -15.93 35.29
N GLU A 242 11.62 -17.04 34.56
CA GLU A 242 12.07 -17.22 33.17
C GLU A 242 11.57 -16.10 32.27
N ARG A 243 10.25 -15.82 32.33
CA ARG A 243 9.62 -14.78 31.48
C ARG A 243 10.03 -13.35 31.84
N MET A 244 10.30 -13.10 33.14
CA MET A 244 10.83 -11.79 33.55
C MET A 244 12.30 -11.62 33.13
N ARG A 245 13.07 -12.71 33.05
CA ARG A 245 14.42 -12.69 32.46
C ARG A 245 14.37 -12.35 30.97
N GLU A 246 13.47 -12.97 30.20
CA GLU A 246 13.23 -12.62 28.80
C GLU A 246 12.79 -11.15 28.62
N THR A 247 12.07 -10.60 29.59
CA THR A 247 11.70 -9.18 29.59
C THR A 247 12.92 -8.28 29.81
N ILE A 248 13.85 -8.67 30.68
CA ILE A 248 15.10 -7.95 30.91
C ILE A 248 16.01 -8.00 29.68
N ASP A 249 16.08 -9.14 28.99
CA ASP A 249 16.83 -9.26 27.74
C ASP A 249 16.26 -8.31 26.68
N GLU A 250 14.93 -8.24 26.56
CA GLU A 250 14.26 -7.32 25.63
C GLU A 250 14.46 -5.84 26.02
N TYR A 251 14.49 -5.53 27.33
CA TYR A 251 14.83 -4.19 27.81
C TYR A 251 16.21 -3.75 27.32
N TYR A 252 17.23 -4.61 27.45
CA TYR A 252 18.58 -4.28 26.99
C TYR A 252 18.63 -4.14 25.46
N ALA A 253 17.94 -5.00 24.72
CA ALA A 253 17.83 -4.89 23.28
C ALA A 253 17.23 -3.55 22.87
N PHE A 254 16.08 -3.16 23.46
CA PHE A 254 15.42 -1.90 23.21
C PHE A 254 16.31 -0.69 23.55
N LYS A 255 16.91 -0.68 24.74
CA LYS A 255 17.74 0.42 25.20
C LYS A 255 18.99 0.63 24.33
N ASN A 256 19.60 -0.47 23.86
CA ASN A 256 20.77 -0.39 22.99
C ASN A 256 20.39 0.12 21.59
N GLU A 257 19.24 -0.23 21.07
CA GLU A 257 18.80 0.19 19.75
C GLU A 257 18.21 1.62 19.77
N PHE A 258 17.48 1.99 20.83
CA PHE A 258 16.79 3.28 20.96
C PHE A 258 17.15 4.04 22.23
N PRO A 259 18.43 4.47 22.43
CA PRO A 259 18.88 5.10 23.67
C PRO A 259 18.19 6.42 24.00
N GLU A 260 17.70 7.13 22.98
CA GLU A 260 16.99 8.42 23.11
C GLU A 260 15.48 8.31 22.92
N SER A 261 14.91 7.10 23.10
CA SER A 261 13.50 6.84 22.88
C SER A 261 12.59 7.68 23.77
N LYS A 262 11.48 8.15 23.19
CA LYS A 262 10.36 8.76 23.93
C LYS A 262 9.76 7.83 25.00
N TYR A 263 9.96 6.51 24.87
CA TYR A 263 9.46 5.49 25.79
C TYR A 263 10.42 5.17 26.94
N MET A 264 11.63 5.76 27.00
CA MET A 264 12.67 5.36 27.94
C MET A 264 12.22 5.34 29.40
N LYS A 265 11.39 6.29 29.82
CA LYS A 265 10.82 6.32 31.17
C LYS A 265 9.99 5.08 31.50
N GLU A 266 9.20 4.60 30.53
CA GLU A 266 8.37 3.39 30.69
C GLU A 266 9.26 2.14 30.64
N VAL A 267 10.23 2.10 29.74
CA VAL A 267 11.21 1.04 29.56
C VAL A 267 11.98 0.80 30.87
N GLU A 268 12.48 1.83 31.52
CA GLU A 268 13.16 1.76 32.82
C GLU A 268 12.21 1.29 33.96
N SER A 269 10.94 1.67 33.89
CA SER A 269 9.94 1.20 34.86
C SER A 269 9.69 -0.31 34.72
N ILE A 270 9.58 -0.81 33.47
CA ILE A 270 9.44 -2.25 33.18
C ILE A 270 10.65 -3.03 33.69
N TYR A 271 11.87 -2.55 33.43
CA TYR A 271 13.09 -3.18 33.92
C TYR A 271 13.10 -3.28 35.45
N LYS A 272 12.80 -2.17 36.12
CA LYS A 272 12.75 -2.14 37.61
C LYS A 272 11.72 -3.10 38.17
N ASP A 273 10.60 -3.30 37.51
CA ASP A 273 9.57 -4.26 37.95
C ASP A 273 10.02 -5.69 37.66
N ALA A 274 10.52 -6.01 36.48
CA ALA A 274 10.99 -7.32 36.09
C ALA A 274 12.15 -7.80 36.97
N SER A 275 13.08 -6.92 37.33
CA SER A 275 14.25 -7.23 38.17
C SER A 275 13.91 -7.69 39.58
N LYS A 276 12.71 -7.40 40.10
CA LYS A 276 12.27 -7.91 41.42
C LYS A 276 12.06 -9.43 41.44
N TYR A 277 11.82 -10.02 40.28
CA TYR A 277 11.47 -11.44 40.17
C TYR A 277 12.63 -12.32 39.69
N VAL A 278 13.70 -11.70 39.25
CA VAL A 278 14.91 -12.42 38.81
C VAL A 278 15.91 -12.39 39.95
N LYS A 279 16.16 -13.54 40.55
CA LYS A 279 17.23 -13.69 41.56
C LYS A 279 18.54 -13.29 40.91
N GLU A 280 19.29 -12.43 41.58
CA GLU A 280 20.48 -11.76 41.08
C GLU A 280 21.43 -12.69 40.35
N LEU A 281 21.85 -12.26 39.15
CA LEU A 281 23.05 -12.76 38.45
C LEU A 281 24.33 -12.19 39.11
N ASN A 282 24.32 -12.04 40.43
CA ASN A 282 25.45 -11.53 41.20
C ASN A 282 25.96 -12.65 42.15
N GLU A 283 26.68 -13.55 41.54
CA GLU A 283 27.81 -14.21 42.18
C GLU A 283 28.84 -14.67 41.12
#